data_3453dda1d59fed639b812da6edb5d4f1
#
_entry.id   3453dda1d59fed639b812da6edb5d4f1
#
_cell.length_a   1.000
_cell.length_b   1.000
_cell.length_c   1.000
_cell.angle_alpha   90.00
_cell.angle_beta   90.00
_cell.angle_gamma   90.00
#
_symmetry.space_group_name_H-M   'P 1'
#
loop_
_entity.id
_entity.type
_entity.pdbx_description
1 polymer ?
#
loop_
_entity_poly.entity_id
_entity_poly.type
_entity_poly.pdbx_seq_one_letter_code
_entity_poly.pdbx_strand_id
1 'polypeptide(L)'
;MSVDVEPLLEETIEVAAPPAAVWALVSDVARMASWSPQVVKTFVRGGPVQDGTRFFNLNRRGPLFWPTRAKVVTFEPHRELAFRIKENWTVWSFTLEPTESGGTRVTERRRAPDGISGVSHGLTRVALGGQQVFTEELRAGMRQTLERIKAELEQRRPVAS
;
A
#
# COMPACT_ATOMS: atom_id res chain seq x y z
N MET A 1 16.38 17.79 -17.75
CA MET A 1 15.76 16.48 -17.99
C MET A 1 15.04 16.04 -16.74
N SER A 2 13.74 15.89 -16.82
CA SER A 2 13.00 15.39 -15.70
C SER A 2 13.40 13.94 -15.44
N VAL A 3 13.69 13.60 -14.18
CA VAL A 3 13.85 12.20 -13.79
C VAL A 3 12.47 11.57 -13.90
N ASP A 4 12.33 10.64 -14.82
CA ASP A 4 11.04 10.02 -15.06
C ASP A 4 10.66 9.14 -13.86
N VAL A 5 9.57 9.53 -13.21
CA VAL A 5 8.94 8.68 -12.20
C VAL A 5 8.19 7.60 -12.94
N GLU A 6 8.45 6.32 -12.64
CA GLU A 6 7.68 5.26 -13.26
C GLU A 6 6.19 5.48 -12.96
N PRO A 7 5.33 5.56 -13.99
CA PRO A 7 3.91 5.85 -13.77
C PRO A 7 3.18 4.72 -13.05
N LEU A 8 3.70 3.49 -13.12
CA LEU A 8 3.09 2.34 -12.48
C LEU A 8 4.15 1.41 -11.91
N LEU A 9 4.02 1.13 -10.62
CA LEU A 9 4.70 0.01 -9.96
C LEU A 9 3.64 -1.02 -9.61
N GLU A 10 3.91 -2.30 -9.86
CA GLU A 10 2.93 -3.36 -9.63
C GLU A 10 3.61 -4.62 -9.14
N GLU A 11 3.04 -5.20 -8.10
CA GLU A 11 3.46 -6.50 -7.55
C GLU A 11 2.22 -7.33 -7.25
N THR A 12 2.30 -8.63 -7.44
CA THR A 12 1.17 -9.55 -7.28
C THR A 12 1.58 -10.76 -6.46
N ILE A 13 0.66 -11.26 -5.64
CA ILE A 13 0.84 -12.49 -4.88
C ILE A 13 -0.48 -13.27 -4.82
N GLU A 14 -0.40 -14.59 -4.70
CA GLU A 14 -1.59 -15.40 -4.45
C GLU A 14 -1.62 -15.79 -2.96
N VAL A 15 -2.79 -15.62 -2.35
CA VAL A 15 -3.01 -15.88 -0.94
C VAL A 15 -4.06 -16.97 -0.83
N ALA A 16 -3.79 -17.99 0.00
CA ALA A 16 -4.71 -19.10 0.23
C ALA A 16 -5.78 -18.70 1.27
N ALA A 17 -6.51 -17.63 0.97
CA ALA A 17 -7.61 -17.13 1.78
C ALA A 17 -8.63 -16.48 0.85
N PRO A 18 -9.94 -16.52 1.16
CA PRO A 18 -10.95 -15.93 0.28
C PRO A 18 -10.86 -14.40 0.25
N PRO A 19 -11.37 -13.76 -0.83
CA PRO A 19 -11.33 -12.30 -0.94
C PRO A 19 -11.88 -11.55 0.27
N ALA A 20 -12.91 -12.06 0.91
CA ALA A 20 -13.47 -11.42 2.11
C ALA A 20 -12.45 -11.35 3.25
N ALA A 21 -11.63 -12.38 3.44
CA ALA A 21 -10.59 -12.39 4.48
C ALA A 21 -9.45 -11.43 4.15
N VAL A 22 -9.04 -11.40 2.88
CA VAL A 22 -8.02 -10.44 2.42
C VAL A 22 -8.53 -9.02 2.58
N TRP A 23 -9.78 -8.79 2.18
CA TRP A 23 -10.41 -7.47 2.30
C TRP A 23 -10.44 -6.97 3.74
N ALA A 24 -10.82 -7.83 4.68
CA ALA A 24 -10.88 -7.47 6.09
C ALA A 24 -9.53 -6.95 6.60
N LEU A 25 -8.42 -7.50 6.07
CA LEU A 25 -7.08 -7.07 6.47
C LEU A 25 -6.68 -5.77 5.77
N VAL A 26 -6.76 -5.73 4.43
CA VAL A 26 -6.25 -4.56 3.69
C VAL A 26 -7.11 -3.31 3.87
N SER A 27 -8.41 -3.47 4.11
CA SER A 27 -9.29 -2.34 4.36
C SER A 27 -9.16 -1.77 5.77
N ASP A 28 -8.54 -2.50 6.68
CA ASP A 28 -8.24 -2.00 8.02
C ASP A 28 -6.93 -1.21 7.97
N VAL A 29 -6.98 -0.02 7.39
CA VAL A 29 -5.79 0.80 7.18
C VAL A 29 -5.11 1.21 8.48
N ALA A 30 -5.82 1.17 9.62
CA ALA A 30 -5.22 1.44 10.92
C ALA A 30 -4.12 0.42 11.27
N ARG A 31 -4.15 -0.76 10.65
CA ARG A 31 -3.14 -1.81 10.85
C ARG A 31 -2.03 -1.77 9.80
N MET A 32 -1.97 -0.74 8.98
CA MET A 32 -1.00 -0.68 7.87
C MET A 32 0.43 -0.92 8.32
N ALA A 33 0.81 -0.46 9.50
CA ALA A 33 2.15 -0.65 10.04
C ALA A 33 2.52 -2.13 10.24
N SER A 34 1.53 -3.01 10.39
CA SER A 34 1.79 -4.44 10.60
C SER A 34 2.20 -5.16 9.31
N TRP A 35 1.90 -4.60 8.14
CA TRP A 35 2.26 -5.23 6.87
C TRP A 35 3.00 -4.31 5.89
N SER A 36 3.02 -3.00 6.11
CA SER A 36 3.77 -2.08 5.26
C SER A 36 5.07 -1.67 5.94
N PRO A 37 6.25 -2.00 5.38
CA PRO A 37 7.52 -1.83 6.09
C PRO A 37 7.92 -0.39 6.39
N GLN A 38 7.44 0.58 5.61
CA GLN A 38 7.76 1.98 5.84
C GLN A 38 6.82 2.69 6.81
N VAL A 39 5.66 2.11 7.09
CA VAL A 39 4.67 2.75 7.95
C VAL A 39 4.91 2.39 9.39
N VAL A 40 5.10 3.41 10.21
CA VAL A 40 5.28 3.26 11.67
C VAL A 40 3.94 3.20 12.36
N LYS A 41 3.01 4.09 11.98
CA LYS A 41 1.67 4.15 12.57
C LYS A 41 0.71 4.86 11.62
N THR A 42 -0.54 4.43 11.65
CA THR A 42 -1.63 5.04 10.86
C THR A 42 -2.71 5.57 11.82
N PHE A 43 -3.13 6.80 11.57
CA PHE A 43 -4.22 7.45 12.31
C PHE A 43 -5.40 7.65 11.35
N VAL A 44 -6.50 6.95 11.61
CA VAL A 44 -7.69 7.05 10.77
C VAL A 44 -8.63 8.10 11.37
N ARG A 45 -9.12 8.99 10.52
CA ARG A 45 -10.03 10.06 10.94
C ARG A 45 -11.47 9.62 10.73
N GLY A 46 -12.26 9.72 11.79
CA GLY A 46 -13.68 9.36 11.76
C GLY A 46 -13.91 7.89 12.10
N GLY A 47 -15.00 7.35 11.61
CA GLY A 47 -15.43 5.98 11.87
C GLY A 47 -14.81 4.93 10.95
N PRO A 48 -15.57 3.90 10.60
CA PRO A 48 -15.09 2.83 9.73
C PRO A 48 -14.59 3.34 8.39
N VAL A 49 -13.59 2.68 7.84
CA VAL A 49 -13.02 3.05 6.53
C VAL A 49 -14.08 2.87 5.44
N GLN A 50 -14.19 3.88 4.59
CA GLN A 50 -15.09 3.90 3.46
C GLN A 50 -14.57 4.86 2.41
N ASP A 51 -15.28 5.02 1.30
CA ASP A 51 -14.91 6.02 0.29
C ASP A 51 -14.89 7.41 0.92
N GLY A 52 -13.82 8.15 0.67
CA GLY A 52 -13.64 9.49 1.23
C GLY A 52 -12.97 9.54 2.60
N THR A 53 -12.77 8.41 3.25
CA THR A 53 -12.08 8.38 4.55
C THR A 53 -10.68 8.96 4.41
N ARG A 54 -10.31 9.82 5.35
CA ARG A 54 -8.97 10.40 5.40
C ARG A 54 -8.18 9.75 6.52
N PHE A 55 -6.91 9.53 6.25
CA PHE A 55 -6.00 8.99 7.25
C PHE A 55 -4.60 9.57 7.07
N PHE A 56 -3.78 9.39 8.08
CA PHE A 56 -2.47 9.97 8.18
C PHE A 56 -1.50 8.84 8.53
N ASN A 57 -0.41 8.74 7.80
CA ASN A 57 0.65 7.79 8.09
C ASN A 57 1.89 8.51 8.59
N LEU A 58 2.50 7.99 9.64
CA LEU A 58 3.86 8.32 9.97
C LEU A 58 4.75 7.27 9.32
N ASN A 59 5.64 7.71 8.45
CA ASN A 59 6.54 6.84 7.70
C ASN A 59 7.97 6.97 8.21
N ARG A 60 8.77 5.95 7.94
CA ARG A 60 10.17 5.93 8.37
C ARG A 60 11.05 5.23 7.34
N ARG A 61 12.25 5.78 7.12
CA ARG A 61 13.32 5.14 6.37
C ARG A 61 14.64 5.44 7.10
N GLY A 62 15.19 4.43 7.80
CA GLY A 62 16.34 4.65 8.66
C GLY A 62 16.02 5.70 9.74
N PRO A 63 16.85 6.74 9.90
CA PRO A 63 16.58 7.80 10.88
C PRO A 63 15.59 8.86 10.37
N LEU A 64 15.17 8.76 9.11
CA LEU A 64 14.28 9.74 8.49
C LEU A 64 12.82 9.38 8.74
N PHE A 65 12.05 10.31 9.32
CA PHE A 65 10.62 10.18 9.53
C PHE A 65 9.90 11.27 8.75
N TRP A 66 8.74 10.93 8.15
CA TRP A 66 7.91 11.93 7.49
C TRP A 66 6.43 11.52 7.52
N PRO A 67 5.53 12.51 7.62
CA PRO A 67 4.11 12.23 7.58
C PRO A 67 3.58 12.25 6.15
N THR A 68 2.53 11.48 5.89
CA THR A 68 1.75 11.58 4.66
C THR A 68 0.27 11.56 4.99
N ARG A 69 -0.51 12.35 4.26
CA ARG A 69 -1.97 12.38 4.37
C ARG A 69 -2.56 11.66 3.18
N ALA A 70 -3.56 10.86 3.43
CA ALA A 70 -4.19 10.06 2.40
C ALA A 70 -5.71 10.18 2.45
N LYS A 71 -6.33 9.93 1.31
CA LYS A 71 -7.78 9.87 1.20
C LYS A 71 -8.16 8.64 0.38
N VAL A 72 -9.10 7.86 0.90
CA VAL A 72 -9.64 6.72 0.16
C VAL A 72 -10.42 7.24 -1.04
N VAL A 73 -10.02 6.82 -2.22
CA VAL A 73 -10.65 7.26 -3.49
C VAL A 73 -11.39 6.13 -4.20
N THR A 74 -11.13 4.88 -3.83
CA THR A 74 -11.88 3.71 -4.30
C THR A 74 -12.12 2.78 -3.11
N PHE A 75 -13.35 2.40 -2.91
CA PHE A 75 -13.72 1.48 -1.83
C PHE A 75 -14.79 0.53 -2.36
N GLU A 76 -14.33 -0.58 -2.92
CA GLU A 76 -15.19 -1.64 -3.46
C GLU A 76 -14.94 -2.91 -2.67
N PRO A 77 -15.78 -3.22 -1.67
CA PRO A 77 -15.56 -4.37 -0.80
C PRO A 77 -15.28 -5.66 -1.57
N HIS A 78 -14.25 -6.37 -1.13
CA HIS A 78 -13.75 -7.62 -1.69
C HIS A 78 -13.12 -7.51 -3.07
N ARG A 79 -13.00 -6.28 -3.62
CA ARG A 79 -12.46 -6.07 -4.97
C ARG A 79 -11.32 -5.07 -5.05
N GLU A 80 -11.52 -3.86 -4.56
CA GLU A 80 -10.47 -2.84 -4.68
C GLU A 80 -10.55 -1.79 -3.59
N LEU A 81 -9.38 -1.50 -3.01
CA LEU A 81 -9.15 -0.35 -2.13
C LEU A 81 -8.08 0.50 -2.78
N ALA A 82 -8.34 1.80 -2.94
CA ALA A 82 -7.33 2.74 -3.41
C ALA A 82 -7.36 4.00 -2.56
N PHE A 83 -6.17 4.56 -2.32
CA PHE A 83 -6.05 5.84 -1.62
C PHE A 83 -4.99 6.71 -2.29
N ARG A 84 -5.24 8.02 -2.28
CA ARG A 84 -4.33 9.01 -2.85
C ARG A 84 -3.56 9.71 -1.74
N ILE A 85 -2.25 9.81 -1.93
CA ILE A 85 -1.36 10.54 -1.02
C ILE A 85 -1.34 12.00 -1.45
N LYS A 86 -1.61 12.90 -0.52
CA LYS A 86 -1.69 14.34 -0.81
C LYS A 86 -0.32 14.93 -1.10
N GLU A 87 0.70 14.53 -0.38
CA GLU A 87 2.03 15.14 -0.44
C GLU A 87 2.77 14.84 -1.74
N ASN A 88 2.52 13.69 -2.35
CA ASN A 88 3.25 13.29 -3.56
C ASN A 88 2.36 12.90 -4.74
N TRP A 89 1.04 13.02 -4.59
CA TRP A 89 0.04 12.77 -5.64
C TRP A 89 -0.07 11.31 -6.10
N THR A 90 0.62 10.40 -5.46
CA THR A 90 0.54 8.98 -5.86
C THR A 90 -0.75 8.34 -5.38
N VAL A 91 -1.21 7.34 -6.15
CA VAL A 91 -2.38 6.53 -5.81
C VAL A 91 -1.91 5.10 -5.57
N TRP A 92 -2.20 4.59 -4.40
CA TRP A 92 -1.88 3.21 -4.00
C TRP A 92 -3.16 2.40 -3.99
N SER A 93 -3.09 1.18 -4.48
CA SER A 93 -4.27 0.32 -4.53
C SER A 93 -3.94 -1.14 -4.26
N PHE A 94 -4.93 -1.84 -3.71
CA PHE A 94 -4.96 -3.29 -3.62
C PHE A 94 -6.17 -3.77 -4.41
N THR A 95 -5.94 -4.60 -5.41
CA THR A 95 -6.99 -5.25 -6.20
C THR A 95 -7.04 -6.72 -5.84
N LEU A 96 -8.24 -7.23 -5.59
CA LEU A 96 -8.45 -8.61 -5.17
C LEU A 96 -9.23 -9.36 -6.24
N GLU A 97 -8.70 -10.51 -6.66
CA GLU A 97 -9.37 -11.37 -7.64
C GLU A 97 -9.45 -12.79 -7.09
N PRO A 98 -10.63 -13.42 -7.08
CA PRO A 98 -10.73 -14.80 -6.61
C PRO A 98 -9.99 -15.74 -7.57
N THR A 99 -9.37 -16.78 -7.01
CA THR A 99 -8.71 -17.82 -7.78
C THR A 99 -9.59 -19.06 -7.82
N GLU A 100 -9.32 -19.97 -8.78
CA GLU A 100 -10.07 -21.22 -8.91
C GLU A 100 -9.97 -22.11 -7.67
N SER A 101 -8.87 -21.99 -6.92
CA SER A 101 -8.66 -22.77 -5.70
C SER A 101 -9.34 -22.21 -4.47
N GLY A 102 -10.12 -21.13 -4.61
CA GLY A 102 -10.80 -20.48 -3.47
C GLY A 102 -9.93 -19.47 -2.74
N GLY A 103 -8.76 -19.19 -3.26
CA GLY A 103 -7.86 -18.15 -2.73
C GLY A 103 -8.10 -16.81 -3.40
N THR A 104 -7.12 -15.92 -3.25
CA THR A 104 -7.18 -14.56 -3.80
C THR A 104 -5.86 -14.19 -4.43
N ARG A 105 -5.93 -13.64 -5.65
CA ARG A 105 -4.80 -12.92 -6.25
C ARG A 105 -4.87 -11.49 -5.79
N VAL A 106 -3.82 -11.04 -5.10
CA VAL A 106 -3.74 -9.68 -4.58
C VAL A 106 -2.70 -8.92 -5.41
N THR A 107 -3.12 -7.83 -6.02
CA THR A 107 -2.23 -6.96 -6.79
C THR A 107 -2.13 -5.62 -6.09
N GLU A 108 -0.92 -5.25 -5.70
CA GLU A 108 -0.65 -3.92 -5.17
C GLU A 108 -0.06 -3.05 -6.28
N ARG A 109 -0.61 -1.85 -6.44
CA ARG A 109 -0.15 -0.88 -7.44
C ARG A 109 0.13 0.47 -6.79
N ARG A 110 1.19 1.11 -7.26
CA ARG A 110 1.43 2.53 -7.00
C ARG A 110 1.39 3.22 -8.36
N ARG A 111 0.40 4.09 -8.54
CA ARG A 111 0.27 4.88 -9.77
C ARG A 111 0.67 6.32 -9.50
N ALA A 112 1.35 6.93 -10.46
CA ALA A 112 1.74 8.33 -10.40
C ALA A 112 1.20 9.03 -11.66
N PRO A 113 -0.15 9.15 -11.80
CA PRO A 113 -0.75 9.69 -13.02
C PRO A 113 -0.38 11.14 -13.27
N ASP A 114 -0.08 11.90 -12.21
CA ASP A 114 0.31 13.31 -12.29
C ASP A 114 1.79 13.51 -11.97
N GLY A 115 2.59 12.43 -12.01
CA GLY A 115 3.96 12.45 -11.52
C GLY A 115 3.99 12.49 -9.99
N ILE A 116 5.04 13.06 -9.42
CA ILE A 116 5.10 13.35 -7.98
C ILE A 116 5.33 14.84 -7.79
N SER A 117 4.93 15.37 -6.61
CA SER A 117 5.09 16.80 -6.35
C SER A 117 6.56 17.23 -6.35
N GLY A 118 6.83 18.50 -6.66
CA GLY A 118 8.19 19.02 -6.66
C GLY A 118 8.88 18.90 -5.31
N VAL A 119 8.12 19.01 -4.22
CA VAL A 119 8.66 18.83 -2.87
C VAL A 119 9.12 17.38 -2.67
N SER A 120 8.31 16.41 -3.13
CA SER A 120 8.67 14.99 -3.02
C SER A 120 9.88 14.65 -3.89
N HIS A 121 10.00 15.24 -5.08
CA HIS A 121 11.20 15.08 -5.92
C HIS A 121 12.45 15.56 -5.20
N GLY A 122 12.39 16.76 -4.62
CA GLY A 122 13.52 17.33 -3.90
C GLY A 122 13.92 16.46 -2.71
N LEU A 123 12.96 16.02 -1.92
CA LEU A 123 13.20 15.15 -0.78
C LEU A 123 13.81 13.82 -1.22
N THR A 124 13.30 13.21 -2.27
CA THR A 124 13.81 11.93 -2.79
C THR A 124 15.26 12.07 -3.23
N ARG A 125 15.57 13.15 -3.95
CA ARG A 125 16.92 13.38 -4.48
C ARG A 125 17.93 13.57 -3.35
N VAL A 126 17.59 14.36 -2.34
CA VAL A 126 18.52 14.76 -1.29
C VAL A 126 18.61 13.70 -0.18
N ALA A 127 17.46 13.19 0.27
CA ALA A 127 17.40 12.36 1.48
C ALA A 127 17.27 10.87 1.19
N LEU A 128 16.71 10.49 0.05
CA LEU A 128 16.36 9.09 -0.26
C LEU A 128 17.23 8.46 -1.35
N GLY A 129 18.29 9.12 -1.78
CA GLY A 129 19.26 8.57 -2.73
C GLY A 129 18.86 8.65 -4.19
N GLY A 130 17.81 9.42 -4.52
CA GLY A 130 17.33 9.61 -5.88
C GLY A 130 16.15 8.70 -6.24
N GLN A 131 15.55 8.97 -7.39
CA GLN A 131 14.31 8.29 -7.80
C GLN A 131 14.50 6.80 -8.07
N GLN A 132 15.58 6.43 -8.73
CA GLN A 132 15.80 5.03 -9.08
C GLN A 132 15.97 4.15 -7.84
N VAL A 133 16.81 4.58 -6.92
CA VAL A 133 17.06 3.84 -5.68
C VAL A 133 15.76 3.75 -4.87
N PHE A 134 15.03 4.85 -4.75
CA PHE A 134 13.79 4.88 -4.01
C PHE A 134 12.72 4.00 -4.65
N THR A 135 12.65 3.98 -5.98
CA THR A 135 11.73 3.12 -6.73
C THR A 135 12.00 1.64 -6.46
N GLU A 136 13.26 1.23 -6.46
CA GLU A 136 13.64 -0.15 -6.16
C GLU A 136 13.27 -0.52 -4.72
N GLU A 137 13.47 0.39 -3.78
CA GLU A 137 13.06 0.19 -2.39
C GLU A 137 11.54 0.06 -2.25
N LEU A 138 10.79 0.85 -3.01
CA LEU A 138 9.33 0.75 -3.02
C LEU A 138 8.88 -0.61 -3.54
N ARG A 139 9.48 -1.09 -4.64
CA ARG A 139 9.14 -2.41 -5.17
C ARG A 139 9.43 -3.51 -4.15
N ALA A 140 10.59 -3.46 -3.51
CA ALA A 140 10.94 -4.41 -2.47
C ALA A 140 9.97 -4.33 -1.28
N GLY A 141 9.58 -3.11 -0.89
CA GLY A 141 8.59 -2.90 0.15
C GLY A 141 7.22 -3.43 -0.21
N MET A 142 6.80 -3.26 -1.46
CA MET A 142 5.53 -3.81 -1.94
C MET A 142 5.52 -5.33 -1.88
N ARG A 143 6.60 -5.97 -2.33
CA ARG A 143 6.72 -7.44 -2.21
C ARG A 143 6.67 -7.88 -0.75
N GLN A 144 7.36 -7.18 0.13
CA GLN A 144 7.37 -7.50 1.56
C GLN A 144 5.97 -7.31 2.17
N THR A 145 5.26 -6.26 1.78
CA THR A 145 3.88 -6.02 2.20
C THR A 145 2.99 -7.20 1.83
N LEU A 146 3.05 -7.63 0.58
CA LEU A 146 2.24 -8.75 0.10
C LEU A 146 2.60 -10.05 0.81
N GLU A 147 3.89 -10.31 1.03
CA GLU A 147 4.33 -11.49 1.77
C GLU A 147 3.83 -11.49 3.21
N ARG A 148 3.82 -10.33 3.87
CA ARG A 148 3.30 -10.21 5.23
C ARG A 148 1.78 -10.43 5.29
N ILE A 149 1.05 -9.88 4.31
CA ILE A 149 -0.39 -10.12 4.19
C ILE A 149 -0.66 -11.61 4.01
N LYS A 150 0.07 -12.25 3.12
CA LYS A 150 -0.04 -13.69 2.87
C LYS A 150 0.25 -14.49 4.14
N ALA A 151 1.36 -14.20 4.80
CA ALA A 151 1.76 -14.91 6.01
C ALA A 151 0.70 -14.78 7.11
N GLU A 152 0.19 -13.58 7.35
CA GLU A 152 -0.82 -13.36 8.38
C GLU A 152 -2.09 -14.16 8.09
N LEU A 153 -2.59 -14.11 6.86
CA LEU A 153 -3.85 -14.76 6.50
C LEU A 153 -3.72 -16.28 6.42
N GLU A 154 -2.60 -16.80 5.96
CA GLU A 154 -2.40 -18.25 5.87
C GLU A 154 -2.12 -18.87 7.24
N GLN A 155 -1.47 -18.14 8.13
CA GLN A 155 -1.27 -18.61 9.50
C GLN A 155 -2.55 -18.65 10.32
N ARG A 156 -3.53 -17.81 9.97
CA ARG A 156 -4.83 -17.77 10.65
C ARG A 156 -5.78 -18.87 10.21
N ARG A 157 -5.43 -19.62 9.17
CA ARG A 157 -6.30 -20.71 8.72
C ARG A 157 -6.38 -21.75 9.82
N PRO A 158 -7.61 -22.22 10.17
CA PRO A 158 -7.73 -23.35 11.07
C PRO A 158 -6.94 -24.50 10.47
N VAL A 159 -6.11 -25.14 11.30
CA VAL A 159 -5.42 -26.34 10.83
C VAL A 159 -6.51 -27.33 10.47
N ALA A 160 -6.53 -27.74 9.21
CA ALA A 160 -7.44 -28.78 8.78
C ALA A 160 -7.11 -30.04 9.59
N SER A 161 -7.97 -30.36 10.52
CA SER A 161 -7.85 -31.59 11.32
C SER A 161 -8.24 -32.77 10.46
#